data_4efe39bc6cd6cd9b5af86860f8bd9f68
#
_entry.id   4efe39bc6cd6cd9b5af86860f8bd9f68
#
_cell.length_a   1.000
_cell.length_b   1.000
_cell.length_c   1.000
_cell.angle_alpha   90.00
_cell.angle_beta   90.00
_cell.angle_gamma   90.00
#
_symmetry.space_group_name_H-M   'P 1'
#
loop_
_entity.id
_entity.type
_entity.pdbx_description
1 polymer ?
#
loop_
_entity_poly.entity_id
_entity_poly.type
_entity_poly.pdbx_seq_one_letter_code
_entity_poly.pdbx_strand_id
1 'polypeptide(L)'
;MNAHPAGPRHAGASGTSARVSAQSLSHAPGLAAAPNSPDDMMMIPENVWPRGAVRGDDGVVRVNGQPLTDLAQTYGTPLFVMDEDDFRANCRDIKQAFGPRAKVHYASKAFLSLQVAQWVEQEGLSLDVCSSGELQLALRVGFPADRIALHGNNKSVDELELAVTSGVGHVVLDSAVEIERLDEIAGRHGVVADVLIRVTPGVEAHTHEFISTAHEDQKFG
;
A
#
# COMPACT_ATOMS: atom_id res chain seq x y z
N MET A 1 -47.33 28.43 17.53
CA MET A 1 -46.61 27.93 18.71
C MET A 1 -46.62 26.43 18.65
N ASN A 2 -45.62 25.80 18.05
CA ASN A 2 -45.48 24.36 18.00
C ASN A 2 -44.20 23.99 18.73
N ALA A 3 -44.34 23.31 19.87
CA ALA A 3 -43.25 22.82 20.68
C ALA A 3 -42.64 21.56 20.05
N HIS A 4 -41.33 21.54 19.84
CA HIS A 4 -40.59 20.36 19.46
C HIS A 4 -40.42 19.42 20.68
N PRO A 5 -40.56 18.11 20.55
CA PRO A 5 -40.24 17.16 21.61
C PRO A 5 -38.74 17.02 21.77
N ALA A 6 -38.29 17.01 23.03
CA ALA A 6 -36.90 16.80 23.41
C ALA A 6 -36.49 15.36 23.11
N GLY A 7 -35.35 15.16 22.42
CA GLY A 7 -34.72 13.89 22.17
C GLY A 7 -34.13 13.26 23.45
N PRO A 8 -33.88 11.94 23.45
CA PRO A 8 -33.43 11.20 24.62
C PRO A 8 -32.00 11.59 25.03
N ARG A 9 -31.82 11.82 26.33
CA ARG A 9 -30.51 12.09 26.97
C ARG A 9 -29.70 10.80 26.95
N HIS A 10 -28.56 10.80 26.32
CA HIS A 10 -27.59 9.72 26.44
C HIS A 10 -27.07 9.63 27.87
N ALA A 11 -27.32 8.50 28.51
CA ALA A 11 -26.71 8.12 29.76
C ALA A 11 -25.22 7.87 29.51
N GLY A 12 -24.36 8.51 30.30
CA GLY A 12 -22.91 8.35 30.20
C GLY A 12 -22.50 6.91 30.51
N ALA A 13 -21.94 6.23 29.51
CA ALA A 13 -21.23 5.00 29.72
C ALA A 13 -19.89 5.33 30.40
N SER A 14 -19.72 4.90 31.65
CA SER A 14 -18.43 4.89 32.33
C SER A 14 -17.51 3.91 31.60
N GLY A 15 -16.63 4.44 30.74
CA GLY A 15 -15.62 3.65 30.06
C GLY A 15 -14.61 3.11 31.08
N THR A 16 -14.73 1.85 31.43
CA THR A 16 -13.63 1.08 32.03
C THR A 16 -12.60 0.88 30.94
N SER A 17 -11.53 1.69 30.97
CA SER A 17 -10.32 1.47 30.20
C SER A 17 -9.78 0.08 30.52
N ALA A 18 -10.05 -0.89 29.66
CA ALA A 18 -9.41 -2.19 29.74
C ALA A 18 -7.92 -1.98 29.44
N ARG A 19 -7.08 -2.04 30.48
CA ARG A 19 -5.63 -2.14 30.32
C ARG A 19 -5.36 -3.48 29.66
N VAL A 20 -5.03 -3.45 28.37
CA VAL A 20 -4.50 -4.61 27.65
C VAL A 20 -3.19 -4.97 28.35
N SER A 21 -3.14 -6.13 29.02
CA SER A 21 -1.92 -6.60 29.66
C SER A 21 -0.89 -6.96 28.58
N ALA A 22 0.38 -6.66 28.82
CA ALA A 22 1.49 -6.99 27.92
C ALA A 22 1.53 -8.49 27.52
N GLN A 23 0.92 -9.36 28.31
CA GLN A 23 0.82 -10.81 28.04
C GLN A 23 -0.16 -11.17 26.90
N SER A 24 -1.13 -10.31 26.55
CA SER A 24 -2.08 -10.60 25.46
C SER A 24 -1.51 -10.35 24.06
N LEU A 25 -0.37 -9.65 23.96
CA LEU A 25 0.31 -9.38 22.68
C LEU A 25 1.33 -10.46 22.28
N SER A 26 1.68 -11.37 23.18
CA SER A 26 2.74 -12.37 22.97
C SER A 26 2.31 -13.57 22.11
N HIS A 27 1.08 -13.66 21.63
CA HIS A 27 0.55 -14.81 20.90
C HIS A 27 0.11 -14.51 19.46
N ALA A 28 0.39 -13.33 18.93
CA ALA A 28 0.20 -13.07 17.50
C ALA A 28 1.36 -13.71 16.72
N PRO A 29 1.12 -14.67 15.80
CA PRO A 29 2.18 -15.27 15.03
C PRO A 29 2.86 -14.20 14.17
N GLY A 30 4.16 -13.98 14.40
CA GLY A 30 4.99 -13.04 13.63
C GLY A 30 5.31 -11.71 14.30
N LEU A 31 4.76 -11.39 15.46
CA LEU A 31 5.25 -10.27 16.26
C LEU A 31 6.43 -10.71 17.13
N ALA A 32 7.57 -10.07 16.95
CA ALA A 32 8.68 -10.23 17.88
C ALA A 32 8.20 -9.84 19.28
N ALA A 33 8.63 -10.59 20.30
CA ALA A 33 8.34 -10.25 21.70
C ALA A 33 8.80 -8.80 21.96
N ALA A 34 8.02 -8.06 22.75
CA ALA A 34 8.44 -6.72 23.16
C ALA A 34 9.81 -6.82 23.85
N PRO A 35 10.74 -5.88 23.61
CA PRO A 35 12.06 -5.91 24.23
C PRO A 35 11.92 -5.87 25.76
N ASN A 36 12.54 -6.82 26.45
CA ASN A 36 12.46 -6.99 27.88
C ASN A 36 13.71 -6.52 28.63
N SER A 37 14.76 -6.21 27.89
CA SER A 37 16.04 -5.77 28.47
C SER A 37 16.66 -4.64 27.65
N PRO A 38 17.61 -3.87 28.19
CA PRO A 38 18.41 -2.91 27.43
C PRO A 38 19.14 -3.55 26.24
N ASP A 39 19.59 -4.80 26.38
CA ASP A 39 20.27 -5.52 25.30
C ASP A 39 19.30 -5.84 24.15
N ASP A 40 18.06 -6.23 24.45
CA ASP A 40 17.02 -6.44 23.43
C ASP A 40 16.70 -5.16 22.67
N MET A 41 16.73 -4.01 23.34
CA MET A 41 16.55 -2.70 22.70
C MET A 41 17.71 -2.30 21.78
N MET A 42 18.89 -2.89 21.97
CA MET A 42 20.05 -2.68 21.11
C MET A 42 20.00 -3.54 19.84
N MET A 43 19.16 -4.56 19.80
CA MET A 43 19.00 -5.43 18.63
C MET A 43 18.26 -4.70 17.51
N ILE A 44 18.65 -5.01 16.28
CA ILE A 44 17.94 -4.62 15.07
C ILE A 44 17.27 -5.90 14.51
N PRO A 45 15.93 -6.08 14.68
CA PRO A 45 15.25 -7.25 14.14
C PRO A 45 15.31 -7.26 12.62
N GLU A 46 15.84 -8.33 12.03
CA GLU A 46 16.02 -8.48 10.58
C GLU A 46 14.71 -8.44 9.79
N ASN A 47 13.60 -8.80 10.42
CA ASN A 47 12.27 -8.78 9.79
C ASN A 47 11.59 -7.40 9.79
N VAL A 48 12.21 -6.39 10.43
CA VAL A 48 11.66 -5.02 10.56
C VAL A 48 12.55 -4.00 9.85
N TRP A 49 13.87 -4.19 9.96
CA TRP A 49 14.85 -3.26 9.40
C TRP A 49 15.35 -3.70 8.03
N PRO A 50 15.83 -2.76 7.19
CA PRO A 50 16.50 -3.11 5.94
C PRO A 50 17.70 -4.02 6.18
N ARG A 51 18.02 -4.87 5.23
CA ARG A 51 19.17 -5.80 5.28
C ARG A 51 20.52 -5.09 5.50
N GLY A 52 20.62 -3.85 5.02
CA GLY A 52 21.79 -3.00 5.20
C GLY A 52 21.85 -2.27 6.54
N ALA A 53 20.89 -2.50 7.46
CA ALA A 53 20.85 -1.84 8.75
C ALA A 53 21.75 -2.53 9.77
N VAL A 54 22.66 -1.77 10.38
CA VAL A 54 23.54 -2.25 11.43
C VAL A 54 23.64 -1.22 12.55
N ARG A 55 23.78 -1.69 13.78
CA ARG A 55 24.13 -0.82 14.91
C ARG A 55 25.62 -0.90 15.17
N GLY A 56 26.31 0.23 15.12
CA GLY A 56 27.73 0.30 15.45
C GLY A 56 28.01 0.19 16.96
N ASP A 57 29.27 -0.01 17.31
CA ASP A 57 29.74 -0.06 18.71
C ASP A 57 29.48 1.27 19.44
N ASP A 58 29.33 2.36 18.72
CA ASP A 58 28.93 3.68 19.19
C ASP A 58 27.42 3.82 19.47
N GLY A 59 26.65 2.76 19.27
CA GLY A 59 25.20 2.72 19.43
C GLY A 59 24.42 3.36 18.27
N VAL A 60 25.10 3.94 17.27
CA VAL A 60 24.44 4.60 16.14
C VAL A 60 23.98 3.57 15.10
N VAL A 61 22.72 3.66 14.69
CA VAL A 61 22.19 2.85 13.58
C VAL A 61 22.63 3.45 12.26
N ARG A 62 23.15 2.58 11.39
CA ARG A 62 23.54 2.91 10.02
C ARG A 62 22.72 2.06 9.04
N VAL A 63 22.35 2.66 7.92
CA VAL A 63 21.76 1.97 6.78
C VAL A 63 22.73 2.11 5.61
N ASN A 64 23.22 0.99 5.09
CA ASN A 64 24.27 0.96 4.06
C ASN A 64 25.46 1.88 4.39
N GLY A 65 25.91 1.84 5.65
CA GLY A 65 27.03 2.64 6.14
C GLY A 65 26.71 4.12 6.46
N GLN A 66 25.51 4.61 6.12
CA GLN A 66 25.09 5.98 6.42
C GLN A 66 24.50 6.08 7.83
N PRO A 67 25.08 6.88 8.75
CA PRO A 67 24.54 7.08 10.08
C PRO A 67 23.16 7.77 10.00
N LEU A 68 22.14 7.22 10.66
CA LEU A 68 20.80 7.84 10.67
C LEU A 68 20.80 9.19 11.41
N THR A 69 21.71 9.39 12.34
CA THR A 69 21.93 10.67 13.05
C THR A 69 22.35 11.78 12.08
N ASP A 70 23.24 11.47 11.13
CA ASP A 70 23.75 12.44 10.16
C ASP A 70 22.66 12.80 9.14
N LEU A 71 21.86 11.81 8.73
CA LEU A 71 20.71 12.03 7.88
C LEU A 71 19.68 12.93 8.59
N ALA A 72 19.39 12.66 9.87
CA ALA A 72 18.48 13.47 10.67
C ALA A 72 19.00 14.90 10.85
N GLN A 73 20.30 15.08 11.03
CA GLN A 73 20.92 16.41 11.15
C GLN A 73 20.86 17.17 9.82
N THR A 74 21.04 16.48 8.70
CA THR A 74 21.08 17.11 7.36
C THR A 74 19.69 17.48 6.87
N TYR A 75 18.70 16.58 7.06
CA TYR A 75 17.37 16.71 6.47
C TYR A 75 16.28 17.05 7.48
N GLY A 76 16.57 17.04 8.78
CA GLY A 76 15.60 17.25 9.85
C GLY A 76 14.81 15.99 10.20
N THR A 77 13.93 16.12 11.18
CA THR A 77 13.00 15.08 11.63
C THR A 77 11.57 15.62 11.71
N PRO A 78 10.51 14.84 11.46
CA PRO A 78 10.55 13.41 11.13
C PRO A 78 11.11 13.14 9.73
N LEU A 79 11.82 12.02 9.56
CA LEU A 79 12.47 11.64 8.30
C LEU A 79 12.16 10.17 7.96
N PHE A 80 11.67 9.94 6.74
CA PHE A 80 11.58 8.61 6.16
C PHE A 80 12.84 8.32 5.37
N VAL A 81 13.49 7.20 5.68
CA VAL A 81 14.69 6.72 4.98
C VAL A 81 14.33 5.46 4.21
N MET A 82 14.60 5.46 2.92
CA MET A 82 14.38 4.31 2.05
C MET A 82 15.73 3.76 1.59
N ASP A 83 15.95 2.48 1.82
CA ASP A 83 17.14 1.76 1.36
C ASP A 83 16.88 1.21 -0.04
N GLU A 84 17.58 1.75 -1.04
CA GLU A 84 17.44 1.31 -2.45
C GLU A 84 17.85 -0.14 -2.62
N ASP A 85 18.96 -0.56 -2.03
CA ASP A 85 19.47 -1.92 -2.21
C ASP A 85 18.52 -2.96 -1.65
N ASP A 86 17.96 -2.70 -0.46
CA ASP A 86 16.96 -3.59 0.15
C ASP A 86 15.64 -3.58 -0.61
N PHE A 87 15.16 -2.41 -1.04
CA PHE A 87 13.96 -2.30 -1.85
C PHE A 87 14.07 -3.15 -3.13
N ARG A 88 15.17 -2.98 -3.87
CA ARG A 88 15.43 -3.73 -5.09
C ARG A 88 15.61 -5.22 -4.84
N ALA A 89 16.29 -5.59 -3.75
CA ALA A 89 16.43 -6.99 -3.35
C ALA A 89 15.08 -7.63 -3.08
N ASN A 90 14.19 -6.95 -2.35
CA ASN A 90 12.82 -7.43 -2.10
C ASN A 90 12.02 -7.61 -3.40
N CYS A 91 12.15 -6.70 -4.36
CA CYS A 91 11.53 -6.84 -5.68
C CYS A 91 12.01 -8.13 -6.39
N ARG A 92 13.33 -8.37 -6.39
CA ARG A 92 13.92 -9.57 -7.01
C ARG A 92 13.50 -10.86 -6.32
N ASP A 93 13.49 -10.87 -4.99
CA ASP A 93 13.14 -12.05 -4.20
C ASP A 93 11.68 -12.47 -4.43
N ILE A 94 10.74 -11.52 -4.40
CA ILE A 94 9.33 -11.81 -4.68
C ILE A 94 9.17 -12.33 -6.11
N LYS A 95 9.79 -11.66 -7.09
CA LYS A 95 9.73 -12.10 -8.48
C LYS A 95 10.29 -13.51 -8.68
N GLN A 96 11.40 -13.83 -8.01
CA GLN A 96 12.01 -15.15 -8.04
C GLN A 96 11.12 -16.21 -7.39
N ALA A 97 10.50 -15.87 -6.24
CA ALA A 97 9.63 -16.80 -5.50
C ALA A 97 8.40 -17.21 -6.32
N PHE A 98 7.79 -16.28 -7.05
CA PHE A 98 6.63 -16.58 -7.91
C PHE A 98 7.02 -17.13 -9.29
N GLY A 99 8.26 -16.95 -9.70
CA GLY A 99 8.81 -17.49 -10.95
C GLY A 99 8.40 -16.73 -12.22
N PRO A 100 8.90 -17.17 -13.38
CA PRO A 100 8.87 -16.36 -14.62
C PRO A 100 7.47 -16.20 -15.25
N ARG A 101 6.50 -17.00 -14.83
CA ARG A 101 5.12 -16.92 -15.35
C ARG A 101 4.23 -15.93 -14.59
N ALA A 102 4.69 -15.46 -13.43
CA ALA A 102 3.93 -14.51 -12.63
C ALA A 102 4.22 -13.06 -13.04
N LYS A 103 3.17 -12.26 -13.12
CA LYS A 103 3.27 -10.79 -13.16
C LYS A 103 3.16 -10.27 -11.73
N VAL A 104 4.26 -9.81 -11.15
CA VAL A 104 4.28 -9.25 -9.80
C VAL A 104 4.09 -7.74 -9.91
N HIS A 105 3.11 -7.21 -9.18
CA HIS A 105 2.81 -5.78 -9.15
C HIS A 105 3.27 -5.16 -7.82
N TYR A 106 3.95 -4.04 -7.91
CA TYR A 106 4.21 -3.18 -6.75
C TYR A 106 2.99 -2.29 -6.50
N ALA A 107 2.48 -2.30 -5.28
CA ALA A 107 1.32 -1.48 -4.90
C ALA A 107 1.76 -0.04 -4.57
N SER A 108 1.49 0.89 -5.48
CA SER A 108 1.88 2.31 -5.36
C SER A 108 1.36 3.00 -4.11
N LYS A 109 0.21 2.57 -3.61
CA LYS A 109 -0.39 3.10 -2.37
C LYS A 109 0.49 2.97 -1.13
N ALA A 110 1.49 2.07 -1.15
CA ALA A 110 2.45 1.94 -0.06
C ALA A 110 3.39 3.15 -0.02
N PHE A 111 3.98 3.50 -1.14
CA PHE A 111 4.74 4.73 -1.38
C PHE A 111 5.14 4.78 -2.86
N LEU A 112 4.91 5.90 -3.52
CA LEU A 112 5.34 6.10 -4.89
C LEU A 112 6.04 7.46 -5.04
N SER A 113 7.24 7.44 -5.62
CA SER A 113 7.97 8.60 -6.10
C SER A 113 8.47 8.30 -7.52
N LEU A 114 8.98 9.32 -8.23
CA LEU A 114 9.60 9.10 -9.54
C LEU A 114 10.71 8.05 -9.46
N GLN A 115 11.52 8.10 -8.40
CA GLN A 115 12.63 7.17 -8.19
C GLN A 115 12.15 5.74 -7.93
N VAL A 116 11.13 5.57 -7.07
CA VAL A 116 10.56 4.24 -6.77
C VAL A 116 9.93 3.63 -8.01
N ALA A 117 9.20 4.41 -8.81
CA ALA A 117 8.65 3.92 -10.07
C ALA A 117 9.75 3.43 -11.03
N GLN A 118 10.88 4.14 -11.11
CA GLN A 118 12.03 3.70 -11.91
C GLN A 118 12.65 2.40 -11.37
N TRP A 119 12.81 2.27 -10.05
CA TRP A 119 13.32 1.03 -9.46
C TRP A 119 12.41 -0.17 -9.77
N VAL A 120 11.11 0.00 -9.59
CA VAL A 120 10.11 -1.03 -9.90
C VAL A 120 10.18 -1.44 -11.37
N GLU A 121 10.31 -0.47 -12.27
CA GLU A 121 10.45 -0.71 -13.71
C GLU A 121 11.71 -1.49 -14.03
N GLN A 122 12.86 -1.06 -13.51
CA GLN A 122 14.19 -1.65 -13.73
C GLN A 122 14.29 -3.08 -13.19
N GLU A 123 13.64 -3.38 -12.05
CA GLU A 123 13.56 -4.75 -11.52
C GLU A 123 12.54 -5.63 -12.28
N GLY A 124 11.86 -5.05 -13.28
CA GLY A 124 10.96 -5.76 -14.17
C GLY A 124 9.65 -6.18 -13.52
N LEU A 125 9.18 -5.45 -12.49
CA LEU A 125 7.85 -5.61 -11.90
C LEU A 125 6.83 -4.76 -12.66
N SER A 126 5.58 -5.10 -12.50
CA SER A 126 4.42 -4.28 -12.90
C SER A 126 4.06 -3.30 -11.79
N LEU A 127 3.22 -2.32 -12.09
CA LEU A 127 2.80 -1.30 -11.15
C LEU A 127 1.28 -1.35 -10.94
N ASP A 128 0.87 -1.19 -9.71
CA ASP A 128 -0.52 -1.13 -9.29
C ASP A 128 -0.81 0.28 -8.77
N VAL A 129 -1.62 1.05 -9.51
CA VAL A 129 -1.95 2.44 -9.20
C VAL A 129 -3.42 2.60 -8.84
N CYS A 130 -3.75 3.54 -7.95
CA CYS A 130 -5.10 3.75 -7.43
C CYS A 130 -5.63 5.17 -7.69
N SER A 131 -4.87 6.03 -8.34
CA SER A 131 -5.24 7.42 -8.62
C SER A 131 -4.61 7.94 -9.89
N SER A 132 -5.20 9.01 -10.45
CA SER A 132 -4.62 9.72 -11.58
C SER A 132 -3.22 10.28 -11.28
N GLY A 133 -2.97 10.72 -10.04
CA GLY A 133 -1.66 11.23 -9.64
C GLY A 133 -0.57 10.16 -9.69
N GLU A 134 -0.83 8.95 -9.20
CA GLU A 134 0.08 7.81 -9.30
C GLU A 134 0.29 7.39 -10.75
N LEU A 135 -0.78 7.33 -11.55
CA LEU A 135 -0.69 7.01 -12.97
C LEU A 135 0.16 8.04 -13.73
N GLN A 136 -0.11 9.32 -13.55
CA GLN A 136 0.66 10.40 -14.18
C GLN A 136 2.14 10.36 -13.77
N LEU A 137 2.43 10.06 -12.51
CA LEU A 137 3.80 9.93 -12.02
C LEU A 137 4.51 8.77 -12.71
N ALA A 138 3.86 7.61 -12.85
CA ALA A 138 4.41 6.45 -13.55
C ALA A 138 4.67 6.78 -15.02
N LEU A 139 3.71 7.37 -15.72
CA LEU A 139 3.84 7.76 -17.13
C LEU A 139 4.98 8.80 -17.32
N ARG A 140 5.14 9.71 -16.37
CA ARG A 140 6.17 10.76 -16.44
C ARG A 140 7.60 10.20 -16.41
N VAL A 141 7.83 9.08 -15.72
CA VAL A 141 9.15 8.41 -15.71
C VAL A 141 9.34 7.45 -16.88
N GLY A 142 8.34 7.32 -17.74
CA GLY A 142 8.38 6.39 -18.87
C GLY A 142 8.11 4.94 -18.47
N PHE A 143 7.40 4.70 -17.36
CA PHE A 143 6.99 3.35 -16.99
C PHE A 143 6.10 2.77 -18.11
N PRO A 144 6.35 1.52 -18.59
CA PRO A 144 5.56 0.91 -19.65
C PRO A 144 4.09 0.79 -19.23
N ALA A 145 3.19 1.47 -19.95
CA ALA A 145 1.79 1.56 -19.58
C ALA A 145 1.08 0.19 -19.59
N ASP A 146 1.47 -0.71 -20.49
CA ASP A 146 0.99 -2.10 -20.55
C ASP A 146 1.34 -2.95 -19.33
N ARG A 147 2.25 -2.47 -18.47
CA ARG A 147 2.61 -3.07 -17.19
C ARG A 147 1.95 -2.38 -16.00
N ILE A 148 1.02 -1.46 -16.22
CA ILE A 148 0.27 -0.77 -15.16
C ILE A 148 -1.12 -1.38 -15.04
N ALA A 149 -1.59 -1.61 -13.80
CA ALA A 149 -2.98 -1.89 -13.48
C ALA A 149 -3.58 -0.70 -12.71
N LEU A 150 -4.71 -0.17 -13.18
CA LEU A 150 -5.42 0.90 -12.51
C LEU A 150 -6.53 0.33 -11.62
N HIS A 151 -6.35 0.42 -10.30
CA HIS A 151 -7.33 0.09 -9.27
C HIS A 151 -8.18 1.30 -8.86
N GLY A 152 -9.10 1.08 -7.95
CA GLY A 152 -9.96 2.10 -7.33
C GLY A 152 -11.43 1.72 -7.39
N ASN A 153 -12.19 2.13 -6.38
CA ASN A 153 -13.63 1.86 -6.27
C ASN A 153 -14.50 3.05 -6.68
N ASN A 154 -13.91 4.14 -7.13
CA ASN A 154 -14.63 5.33 -7.59
C ASN A 154 -13.74 6.11 -8.59
N LYS A 155 -13.34 5.43 -9.66
CA LYS A 155 -12.56 6.08 -10.72
C LYS A 155 -13.42 7.12 -11.44
N SER A 156 -12.88 8.32 -11.57
CA SER A 156 -13.52 9.40 -12.35
C SER A 156 -13.45 9.10 -13.85
N VAL A 157 -14.29 9.79 -14.61
CA VAL A 157 -14.24 9.73 -16.08
C VAL A 157 -12.86 10.11 -16.59
N ASP A 158 -12.24 11.15 -16.02
CA ASP A 158 -10.91 11.62 -16.43
C ASP A 158 -9.81 10.59 -16.13
N GLU A 159 -9.91 9.85 -15.02
CA GLU A 159 -8.98 8.76 -14.70
C GLU A 159 -9.11 7.59 -15.68
N LEU A 160 -10.34 7.22 -16.03
CA LEU A 160 -10.60 6.18 -17.04
C LEU A 160 -10.14 6.62 -18.42
N GLU A 161 -10.40 7.88 -18.81
CA GLU A 161 -9.95 8.48 -20.06
C GLU A 161 -8.41 8.46 -20.14
N LEU A 162 -7.72 8.87 -19.08
CA LEU A 162 -6.27 8.82 -19.00
C LEU A 162 -5.74 7.39 -19.14
N ALA A 163 -6.36 6.43 -18.47
CA ALA A 163 -5.96 5.02 -18.55
C ALA A 163 -6.08 4.48 -19.99
N VAL A 164 -7.21 4.73 -20.65
CA VAL A 164 -7.47 4.29 -22.03
C VAL A 164 -6.49 4.94 -23.01
N THR A 165 -6.35 6.25 -22.94
CA THR A 165 -5.49 7.00 -23.86
C THR A 165 -4.00 6.74 -23.68
N SER A 166 -3.59 6.35 -22.47
CA SER A 166 -2.20 5.97 -22.16
C SER A 166 -1.89 4.49 -22.48
N GLY A 167 -2.89 3.67 -22.75
CA GLY A 167 -2.72 2.24 -23.00
C GLY A 167 -2.35 1.44 -21.75
N VAL A 168 -2.99 1.75 -20.61
CA VAL A 168 -2.82 1.00 -19.37
C VAL A 168 -3.17 -0.47 -19.59
N GLY A 169 -2.32 -1.36 -19.08
CA GLY A 169 -2.44 -2.80 -19.32
C GLY A 169 -3.73 -3.43 -18.79
N HIS A 170 -4.21 -2.99 -17.62
CA HIS A 170 -5.49 -3.45 -17.07
C HIS A 170 -6.19 -2.33 -16.29
N VAL A 171 -7.52 -2.25 -16.43
CA VAL A 171 -8.37 -1.46 -15.54
C VAL A 171 -9.16 -2.42 -14.65
N VAL A 172 -9.04 -2.27 -13.34
CA VAL A 172 -9.80 -3.07 -12.37
C VAL A 172 -11.16 -2.42 -12.16
N LEU A 173 -12.21 -3.08 -12.64
CA LEU A 173 -13.59 -2.62 -12.52
C LEU A 173 -14.20 -3.02 -11.19
N ASP A 174 -14.71 -2.05 -10.46
CA ASP A 174 -15.26 -2.23 -9.11
C ASP A 174 -16.80 -2.16 -9.07
N SER A 175 -17.43 -1.70 -10.14
CA SER A 175 -18.90 -1.56 -10.25
C SER A 175 -19.40 -1.63 -11.68
N ALA A 176 -20.72 -1.95 -11.83
CA ALA A 176 -21.39 -1.96 -13.12
C ALA A 176 -21.34 -0.58 -13.83
N VAL A 177 -21.43 0.51 -13.06
CA VAL A 177 -21.34 1.88 -13.62
C VAL A 177 -19.96 2.15 -14.24
N GLU A 178 -18.90 1.59 -13.68
CA GLU A 178 -17.56 1.72 -14.26
C GLU A 178 -17.42 0.94 -15.57
N ILE A 179 -18.10 -0.21 -15.68
CA ILE A 179 -18.13 -0.99 -16.92
C ILE A 179 -18.72 -0.14 -18.05
N GLU A 180 -19.88 0.47 -17.83
CA GLU A 180 -20.54 1.32 -18.81
C GLU A 180 -19.66 2.52 -19.22
N ARG A 181 -19.08 3.20 -18.22
CA ARG A 181 -18.20 4.34 -18.47
C ARG A 181 -16.97 3.96 -19.28
N LEU A 182 -16.32 2.86 -18.92
CA LEU A 182 -15.11 2.41 -19.60
C LEU A 182 -15.41 1.96 -21.03
N ASP A 183 -16.54 1.26 -21.25
CA ASP A 183 -16.97 0.83 -22.58
C ASP A 183 -17.25 2.04 -23.50
N GLU A 184 -17.94 3.06 -22.99
CA GLU A 184 -18.17 4.31 -23.74
C GLU A 184 -16.85 5.00 -24.09
N ILE A 185 -15.92 5.10 -23.15
CA ILE A 185 -14.61 5.74 -23.36
C ILE A 185 -13.80 4.95 -24.39
N ALA A 186 -13.66 3.64 -24.22
CA ALA A 186 -12.94 2.78 -25.13
C ALA A 186 -13.54 2.82 -26.55
N GLY A 187 -14.87 2.81 -26.66
CA GLY A 187 -15.58 2.95 -27.94
C GLY A 187 -15.30 4.28 -28.62
N ARG A 188 -15.26 5.41 -27.91
CA ARG A 188 -14.90 6.73 -28.47
C ARG A 188 -13.48 6.77 -29.04
N HIS A 189 -12.56 6.04 -28.41
CA HIS A 189 -11.16 5.97 -28.86
C HIS A 189 -10.89 4.82 -29.85
N GLY A 190 -11.88 3.98 -30.12
CA GLY A 190 -11.76 2.84 -31.04
C GLY A 190 -10.78 1.78 -30.57
N VAL A 191 -10.64 1.61 -29.24
CA VAL A 191 -9.76 0.62 -28.60
C VAL A 191 -10.55 -0.40 -27.79
N VAL A 192 -9.91 -1.53 -27.52
CA VAL A 192 -10.41 -2.53 -26.56
C VAL A 192 -9.58 -2.40 -25.30
N ALA A 193 -10.24 -2.17 -24.15
CA ALA A 193 -9.58 -2.08 -22.86
C ALA A 193 -9.57 -3.46 -22.19
N ASP A 194 -8.39 -3.91 -21.77
CA ASP A 194 -8.26 -5.12 -20.93
C ASP A 194 -8.67 -4.82 -19.49
N VAL A 195 -9.53 -5.66 -18.94
CA VAL A 195 -10.13 -5.43 -17.62
C VAL A 195 -9.99 -6.61 -16.68
N LEU A 196 -9.97 -6.31 -15.38
CA LEU A 196 -10.16 -7.27 -14.30
C LEU A 196 -11.42 -6.88 -13.52
N ILE A 197 -12.32 -7.81 -13.30
CA ILE A 197 -13.53 -7.54 -12.49
C ILE A 197 -13.20 -7.89 -11.04
N ARG A 198 -13.38 -6.93 -10.14
CA ARG A 198 -13.26 -7.16 -8.72
C ARG A 198 -14.50 -7.84 -8.20
N VAL A 199 -14.31 -8.88 -7.40
CA VAL A 199 -15.40 -9.63 -6.76
C VAL A 199 -15.15 -9.73 -5.26
N THR A 200 -16.23 -9.72 -4.48
CA THR A 200 -16.20 -9.91 -3.03
C THR A 200 -16.60 -11.35 -2.71
N PRO A 201 -15.64 -12.27 -2.46
CA PRO A 201 -15.93 -13.70 -2.32
C PRO A 201 -16.50 -14.11 -0.95
N GLY A 202 -16.65 -13.18 0.00
CA GLY A 202 -17.15 -13.46 1.34
C GLY A 202 -16.17 -14.28 2.21
N VAL A 203 -14.89 -14.29 1.88
CA VAL A 203 -13.88 -15.02 2.66
C VAL A 203 -13.46 -14.19 3.87
N GLU A 204 -13.58 -14.77 5.06
CA GLU A 204 -13.03 -14.16 6.28
C GLU A 204 -11.51 -14.21 6.26
N ALA A 205 -10.88 -13.03 6.22
CA ALA A 205 -9.46 -12.89 6.47
C ALA A 205 -9.21 -12.54 7.94
N HIS A 206 -8.19 -13.13 8.56
CA HIS A 206 -7.76 -12.75 9.92
C HIS A 206 -7.06 -11.38 9.89
N THR A 207 -7.82 -10.35 9.57
CA THR A 207 -7.38 -8.95 9.53
C THR A 207 -8.18 -8.14 10.54
N HIS A 208 -7.68 -6.95 10.88
CA HIS A 208 -8.43 -6.03 11.72
C HIS A 208 -9.74 -5.65 10.99
N GLU A 209 -10.85 -5.58 11.74
CA GLU A 209 -12.20 -5.31 11.24
C GLU A 209 -12.26 -4.11 10.27
N PHE A 210 -11.58 -3.01 10.60
CA PHE A 210 -11.55 -1.79 9.79
C PHE A 210 -10.78 -1.89 8.45
N ILE A 211 -9.97 -2.93 8.26
CA ILE A 211 -9.24 -3.16 6.99
C ILE A 211 -9.75 -4.37 6.21
N SER A 212 -10.77 -5.05 6.71
CA SER A 212 -11.44 -6.13 5.98
C SER A 212 -12.10 -5.60 4.71
N THR A 213 -11.95 -6.30 3.59
CA THR A 213 -12.48 -5.90 2.27
C THR A 213 -13.24 -7.02 1.58
N ALA A 214 -13.59 -8.08 2.31
CA ALA A 214 -14.16 -9.30 1.74
C ALA A 214 -15.64 -9.55 2.08
N HIS A 215 -16.31 -8.62 2.78
CA HIS A 215 -17.72 -8.70 3.17
C HIS A 215 -18.60 -7.79 2.32
N GLU A 216 -19.90 -8.13 2.21
CA GLU A 216 -20.91 -7.43 1.38
C GLU A 216 -21.04 -5.94 1.73
N ASP A 217 -20.88 -5.57 3.01
CA ASP A 217 -21.01 -4.18 3.49
C ASP A 217 -19.72 -3.36 3.32
N GLN A 218 -18.73 -3.87 2.60
CA GLN A 218 -17.47 -3.17 2.36
C GLN A 218 -17.55 -2.32 1.08
N LYS A 219 -16.62 -1.36 0.96
CA LYS A 219 -16.62 -0.37 -0.13
C LYS A 219 -16.18 -0.92 -1.50
N PHE A 220 -15.79 -2.17 -1.60
CA PHE A 220 -15.21 -2.77 -2.80
C PHE A 220 -16.01 -3.96 -3.32
N GLY A 221 -16.05 -4.13 -4.65
CA GLY A 221 -16.56 -5.30 -5.36
C GLY A 221 -18.05 -5.29 -5.66
#